data_afd16c32ae60deaac5036bda30cd4708
#
_entry.id   afd16c32ae60deaac5036bda30cd4708
#
_cell.length_a   1.000
_cell.length_b   1.000
_cell.length_c   1.000
_cell.angle_alpha   90.00
_cell.angle_beta   90.00
_cell.angle_gamma   90.00
#
_symmetry.space_group_name_H-M   'P 1'
#
loop_
_entity.id
_entity.type
_entity.pdbx_description
1 polymer ?
#
loop_
_entity_poly.entity_id
_entity_poly.type
_entity_poly.pdbx_seq_one_letter_code
_entity_poly.pdbx_strand_id
1 'polypeptide(L)'
;MNRREFVVAGSFTLATLALSTAAQEKKQYVCPPCGCSNDGTPHNEPGNCPACNMVLIEKTAAMSELTGIPNFLKLTDQVWTGGQPWPEHLSKLKDAGIKVVINLRAHAEHQGQREEAKVKELGMSYFNIPVDSHAPDELDADDFLKLTDEQLKNGPVFIHCTAAIRVGAFWMIRRVLRDGWDYDKALAEANRIGLNNHAGLTAFAKEYIEKKKK
;
A
#
# COMPACT_ATOMS: atom_id res chain seq x y z
N MET A 1 43.91 46.46 -66.47
CA MET A 1 42.78 45.49 -66.33
C MET A 1 43.16 44.44 -65.30
N ASN A 2 42.76 44.62 -64.04
CA ASN A 2 43.14 43.76 -62.95
C ASN A 2 41.97 42.83 -62.55
N ARG A 3 42.18 41.55 -62.70
CA ARG A 3 41.29 40.47 -62.11
C ARG A 3 41.58 40.33 -60.64
N ARG A 4 40.57 40.61 -59.83
CA ARG A 4 40.58 40.26 -58.41
C ARG A 4 39.97 38.87 -58.25
N GLU A 5 40.78 37.93 -57.77
CA GLU A 5 40.31 36.59 -57.31
C GLU A 5 39.68 36.69 -55.91
N PHE A 6 38.43 36.24 -55.79
CA PHE A 6 37.77 36.10 -54.52
C PHE A 6 38.06 34.67 -53.96
N VAL A 7 38.83 34.61 -52.90
CA VAL A 7 39.00 33.37 -52.14
C VAL A 7 37.84 33.31 -51.14
N VAL A 8 36.95 32.35 -51.35
CA VAL A 8 35.89 32.05 -50.43
C VAL A 8 36.47 31.01 -49.43
N ALA A 9 36.76 31.44 -48.20
CA ALA A 9 37.10 30.54 -47.10
C ALA A 9 35.83 29.86 -46.52
N GLY A 10 35.63 28.62 -46.89
CA GLY A 10 34.56 27.82 -46.33
C GLY A 10 34.94 27.30 -44.93
N SER A 11 34.33 27.86 -43.90
CA SER A 11 34.45 27.32 -42.53
C SER A 11 33.60 26.07 -42.39
N PHE A 12 34.21 24.90 -42.33
CA PHE A 12 33.57 23.66 -41.95
C PHE A 12 33.44 23.63 -40.44
N THR A 13 32.25 23.89 -39.91
CA THR A 13 31.91 23.60 -38.52
C THR A 13 31.62 22.11 -38.37
N LEU A 14 32.54 21.36 -37.73
CA LEU A 14 32.27 20.00 -37.28
C LEU A 14 31.23 20.06 -36.16
N ALA A 15 30.01 19.67 -36.46
CA ALA A 15 29.01 19.38 -35.45
C ALA A 15 29.37 18.05 -34.81
N THR A 16 29.94 18.09 -33.59
CA THR A 16 30.11 16.91 -32.74
C THR A 16 28.73 16.47 -32.25
N LEU A 17 28.18 15.39 -32.84
CA LEU A 17 27.04 14.67 -32.25
C LEU A 17 27.50 14.04 -30.93
N ALA A 18 27.10 14.66 -29.82
CA ALA A 18 27.16 14.00 -28.51
C ALA A 18 26.15 12.85 -28.53
N LEU A 19 26.62 11.61 -28.71
CA LEU A 19 25.82 10.45 -28.41
C LEU A 19 25.57 10.46 -26.90
N SER A 20 24.35 10.87 -26.49
CA SER A 20 23.82 10.65 -25.17
C SER A 20 23.64 9.15 -25.01
N THR A 21 24.59 8.47 -24.39
CA THR A 21 24.39 7.11 -23.88
C THR A 21 23.39 7.22 -22.74
N ALA A 22 22.11 7.00 -23.03
CA ALA A 22 21.14 6.75 -22.00
C ALA A 22 21.65 5.54 -21.21
N ALA A 23 22.07 5.77 -19.97
CA ALA A 23 22.44 4.70 -19.06
C ALA A 23 21.18 3.83 -18.91
N GLN A 24 21.25 2.59 -19.40
CA GLN A 24 20.18 1.62 -19.28
C GLN A 24 19.99 1.34 -17.80
N GLU A 25 18.92 1.85 -17.19
CA GLU A 25 18.62 1.62 -15.79
C GLU A 25 18.59 0.10 -15.56
N LYS A 26 19.46 -0.35 -14.67
CA LYS A 26 19.59 -1.78 -14.36
C LYS A 26 18.31 -2.22 -13.66
N LYS A 27 17.57 -3.16 -14.26
CA LYS A 27 16.36 -3.69 -13.66
C LYS A 27 16.63 -4.24 -12.27
N GLN A 28 15.76 -3.93 -11.34
CA GLN A 28 15.77 -4.45 -9.98
C GLN A 28 14.50 -5.26 -9.74
N TYR A 29 14.62 -6.27 -8.90
CA TYR A 29 13.52 -7.15 -8.52
C TYR A 29 13.37 -7.14 -7.01
N VAL A 30 12.13 -7.23 -6.51
CA VAL A 30 11.82 -7.23 -5.08
C VAL A 30 10.82 -8.33 -4.76
N CYS A 31 10.88 -8.82 -3.52
CA CYS A 31 9.81 -9.67 -3.02
C CYS A 31 8.50 -8.86 -2.99
N PRO A 32 7.36 -9.40 -3.48
CA PRO A 32 6.07 -8.77 -3.22
C PRO A 32 5.89 -8.52 -1.73
N PRO A 33 5.20 -7.42 -1.31
CA PRO A 33 5.07 -7.10 0.10
C PRO A 33 4.32 -8.20 0.85
N CYS A 34 5.05 -9.03 1.57
CA CYS A 34 4.55 -10.18 2.30
C CYS A 34 4.87 -10.16 3.80
N GLY A 35 5.69 -9.21 4.24
CA GLY A 35 6.16 -9.10 5.62
C GLY A 35 7.36 -10.00 5.94
N CYS A 36 7.99 -10.64 4.95
CA CYS A 36 9.18 -11.45 5.21
C CYS A 36 10.44 -10.59 5.47
N SER A 37 11.49 -11.23 5.95
CA SER A 37 12.76 -10.53 6.26
C SER A 37 13.45 -9.89 5.04
N ASN A 38 12.97 -10.19 3.83
CA ASN A 38 13.53 -9.69 2.57
C ASN A 38 12.64 -8.67 1.85
N ASP A 39 11.56 -8.22 2.49
CA ASP A 39 10.69 -7.18 1.93
C ASP A 39 11.46 -5.91 1.63
N GLY A 40 11.25 -5.37 0.42
CA GLY A 40 11.91 -4.15 -0.03
C GLY A 40 13.40 -4.30 -0.36
N THR A 41 14.03 -5.46 -0.12
CA THR A 41 15.43 -5.71 -0.48
C THR A 41 15.54 -5.92 -1.99
N PRO A 42 16.30 -5.07 -2.72
CA PRO A 42 16.43 -5.20 -4.17
C PRO A 42 17.38 -6.36 -4.54
N HIS A 43 16.99 -7.09 -5.58
CA HIS A 43 17.78 -8.12 -6.25
C HIS A 43 18.09 -7.68 -7.68
N ASN A 44 19.26 -8.03 -8.19
CA ASN A 44 19.69 -7.66 -9.55
C ASN A 44 19.16 -8.63 -10.63
N GLU A 45 18.61 -9.76 -10.23
CA GLU A 45 18.16 -10.82 -11.13
C GLU A 45 16.75 -11.29 -10.73
N PRO A 46 15.92 -11.74 -11.70
CA PRO A 46 14.65 -12.39 -11.39
C PRO A 46 14.89 -13.74 -10.70
N GLY A 47 13.90 -14.22 -9.98
CA GLY A 47 14.01 -15.50 -9.26
C GLY A 47 13.00 -15.57 -8.11
N ASN A 48 13.32 -16.36 -7.10
CA ASN A 48 12.50 -16.49 -5.91
C ASN A 48 13.17 -15.80 -4.71
N CYS A 49 12.34 -15.24 -3.85
CA CYS A 49 12.80 -14.63 -2.61
C CYS A 49 13.46 -15.67 -1.70
N PRO A 50 14.69 -15.43 -1.22
CA PRO A 50 15.41 -16.40 -0.38
C PRO A 50 14.78 -16.58 1.00
N ALA A 51 13.92 -15.66 1.45
CA ALA A 51 13.28 -15.72 2.76
C ALA A 51 11.91 -16.41 2.75
N CYS A 52 11.09 -16.21 1.70
CA CYS A 52 9.71 -16.73 1.66
C CYS A 52 9.38 -17.52 0.39
N ASN A 53 10.33 -17.67 -0.51
CA ASN A 53 10.21 -18.39 -1.79
C ASN A 53 9.17 -17.84 -2.79
N MET A 54 8.62 -16.64 -2.55
CA MET A 54 7.75 -15.98 -3.53
C MET A 54 8.56 -15.51 -4.74
N VAL A 55 7.93 -15.52 -5.92
CA VAL A 55 8.55 -15.00 -7.15
C VAL A 55 8.82 -13.50 -6.97
N LEU A 56 10.04 -13.09 -7.27
CA LEU A 56 10.44 -11.70 -7.27
C LEU A 56 9.79 -10.96 -8.44
N ILE A 57 9.29 -9.77 -8.22
CA ILE A 57 8.69 -8.91 -9.24
C ILE A 57 9.61 -7.76 -9.59
N GLU A 58 9.58 -7.30 -10.86
CA GLU A 58 10.38 -6.15 -11.29
C GLU A 58 9.94 -4.89 -10.54
N LYS A 59 10.90 -4.23 -9.88
CA LYS A 59 10.65 -2.98 -9.16
C LYS A 59 10.58 -1.83 -10.16
N THR A 60 9.43 -1.17 -10.20
CA THR A 60 9.22 0.04 -11.01
C THR A 60 9.14 1.29 -10.13
N ALA A 61 9.44 2.47 -10.68
CA ALA A 61 9.31 3.73 -9.95
C ALA A 61 7.87 3.95 -9.42
N ALA A 62 6.87 3.52 -10.17
CA ALA A 62 5.47 3.62 -9.75
C ALA A 62 5.15 2.81 -8.49
N MET A 63 5.87 1.71 -8.24
CA MET A 63 5.66 0.87 -7.06
C MET A 63 6.16 1.52 -5.78
N SER A 64 7.08 2.46 -5.84
CA SER A 64 7.56 3.21 -4.66
C SER A 64 6.63 4.37 -4.28
N GLU A 65 5.68 4.76 -5.13
CA GLU A 65 4.65 5.73 -4.78
C GLU A 65 3.54 5.09 -3.93
N LEU A 66 2.76 5.90 -3.19
CA LEU A 66 1.64 5.37 -2.37
C LEU A 66 0.64 4.58 -3.22
N THR A 67 0.48 4.95 -4.49
CA THR A 67 -0.34 4.20 -5.47
C THR A 67 0.21 2.82 -5.82
N GLY A 68 1.45 2.51 -5.44
CA GLY A 68 2.04 1.18 -5.51
C GLY A 68 1.57 0.23 -4.40
N ILE A 69 0.92 0.74 -3.35
CA ILE A 69 0.25 -0.09 -2.35
C ILE A 69 -0.98 -0.73 -3.00
N PRO A 70 -1.16 -2.06 -2.92
CA PRO A 70 -2.33 -2.72 -3.50
C PRO A 70 -3.64 -2.11 -2.99
N ASN A 71 -4.56 -1.80 -3.89
CA ASN A 71 -5.87 -1.20 -3.55
C ASN A 71 -5.76 0.04 -2.63
N PHE A 72 -4.71 0.85 -2.81
CA PHE A 72 -4.55 2.09 -2.05
C PHE A 72 -5.71 3.06 -2.31
N LEU A 73 -6.33 3.52 -1.23
CA LEU A 73 -7.44 4.46 -1.30
C LEU A 73 -7.41 5.45 -0.13
N LYS A 74 -7.34 6.72 -0.45
CA LYS A 74 -7.60 7.80 0.52
C LYS A 74 -9.12 7.98 0.61
N LEU A 75 -9.76 7.39 1.64
CA LEU A 75 -11.21 7.49 1.85
C LEU A 75 -11.64 8.89 2.29
N THR A 76 -10.90 9.42 3.25
CA THR A 76 -11.09 10.77 3.81
C THR A 76 -9.72 11.35 4.17
N ASP A 77 -9.66 12.58 4.65
CA ASP A 77 -8.40 13.13 5.18
C ASP A 77 -7.92 12.39 6.44
N GLN A 78 -8.82 11.72 7.17
CA GLN A 78 -8.49 11.00 8.41
C GLN A 78 -8.29 9.49 8.19
N VAL A 79 -8.75 8.91 7.08
CA VAL A 79 -8.75 7.45 6.87
C VAL A 79 -8.24 7.10 5.50
N TRP A 80 -7.13 6.39 5.48
CA TRP A 80 -6.51 5.83 4.29
C TRP A 80 -6.46 4.32 4.42
N THR A 81 -6.66 3.62 3.33
CA THR A 81 -6.74 2.16 3.31
C THR A 81 -5.87 1.57 2.20
N GLY A 82 -5.51 0.29 2.33
CA GLY A 82 -4.74 -0.38 1.30
C GLY A 82 -4.42 -1.83 1.64
N GLY A 83 -3.66 -2.45 0.76
CA GLY A 83 -2.96 -3.71 1.01
C GLY A 83 -1.66 -3.49 1.77
N GLN A 84 -0.81 -4.53 1.81
CA GLN A 84 0.47 -4.48 2.51
C GLN A 84 1.40 -3.42 1.91
N PRO A 85 1.84 -2.43 2.69
CA PRO A 85 2.83 -1.46 2.25
C PRO A 85 4.24 -2.07 2.26
N TRP A 86 5.11 -1.63 1.36
CA TRP A 86 6.55 -1.82 1.51
C TRP A 86 7.13 -0.83 2.54
N PRO A 87 8.33 -1.08 3.08
CA PRO A 87 8.97 -0.20 4.06
C PRO A 87 9.08 1.27 3.61
N GLU A 88 9.33 1.50 2.31
CA GLU A 88 9.42 2.84 1.72
C GLU A 88 8.07 3.58 1.71
N HIS A 89 6.95 2.83 1.57
CA HIS A 89 5.61 3.42 1.68
C HIS A 89 5.32 3.95 3.08
N LEU A 90 5.83 3.28 4.12
CA LEU A 90 5.63 3.73 5.52
C LEU A 90 6.23 5.14 5.74
N SER A 91 7.39 5.44 5.16
CA SER A 91 7.98 6.77 5.20
C SER A 91 7.09 7.81 4.50
N LYS A 92 6.59 7.47 3.31
CA LYS A 92 5.68 8.36 2.55
C LYS A 92 4.33 8.56 3.25
N LEU A 93 3.78 7.52 3.90
CA LEU A 93 2.57 7.66 4.72
C LEU A 93 2.81 8.62 5.89
N LYS A 94 3.96 8.51 6.55
CA LYS A 94 4.38 9.45 7.61
C LYS A 94 4.46 10.87 7.10
N ASP A 95 5.14 11.09 5.97
CA ASP A 95 5.33 12.42 5.36
C ASP A 95 3.99 13.02 4.93
N ALA A 96 3.04 12.18 4.51
CA ALA A 96 1.67 12.56 4.18
C ALA A 96 0.77 12.82 5.41
N GLY A 97 1.30 12.67 6.63
CA GLY A 97 0.63 13.02 7.87
C GLY A 97 -0.04 11.87 8.63
N ILE A 98 0.10 10.62 8.16
CA ILE A 98 -0.41 9.45 8.90
C ILE A 98 0.25 9.39 10.29
N LYS A 99 -0.56 9.14 11.31
CA LYS A 99 -0.13 9.02 12.71
C LYS A 99 -0.20 7.58 13.22
N VAL A 100 -1.11 6.80 12.66
CA VAL A 100 -1.41 5.45 13.15
C VAL A 100 -1.48 4.49 11.98
N VAL A 101 -0.87 3.31 12.12
CA VAL A 101 -0.98 2.18 11.19
C VAL A 101 -1.72 1.05 11.91
N ILE A 102 -2.80 0.55 11.29
CA ILE A 102 -3.58 -0.58 11.77
C ILE A 102 -3.47 -1.72 10.77
N ASN A 103 -2.89 -2.83 11.18
CA ASN A 103 -2.69 -4.02 10.37
C ASN A 103 -3.72 -5.10 10.74
N LEU A 104 -4.52 -5.56 9.77
CA LEU A 104 -5.52 -6.63 9.95
C LEU A 104 -5.01 -8.00 9.50
N ARG A 105 -3.72 -8.19 9.29
CA ARG A 105 -3.16 -9.47 8.89
C ARG A 105 -3.01 -10.39 10.09
N ALA A 106 -3.35 -11.67 9.90
CA ALA A 106 -3.10 -12.70 10.90
C ALA A 106 -1.59 -12.88 11.15
N HIS A 107 -1.19 -13.26 12.35
CA HIS A 107 0.23 -13.42 12.71
C HIS A 107 0.99 -14.38 11.79
N ALA A 108 0.34 -15.41 11.28
CA ALA A 108 0.96 -16.37 10.37
C ALA A 108 1.29 -15.77 8.98
N GLU A 109 0.64 -14.67 8.59
CA GLU A 109 0.85 -14.02 7.28
C GLU A 109 2.04 -13.07 7.27
N HIS A 110 2.44 -12.59 8.42
CA HIS A 110 3.59 -11.70 8.54
C HIS A 110 4.54 -12.26 9.59
N GLN A 111 5.80 -12.32 9.28
CA GLN A 111 6.84 -12.62 10.26
C GLN A 111 7.19 -11.35 11.08
N GLY A 112 6.27 -10.56 11.24
CA GLY A 112 5.65 -9.51 12.04
C GLY A 112 6.49 -8.36 12.51
N GLN A 113 7.73 -8.54 12.84
CA GLN A 113 8.43 -7.55 13.67
C GLN A 113 9.03 -6.37 12.90
N ARG A 114 9.22 -6.47 11.58
CA ARG A 114 9.90 -5.40 10.82
C ARG A 114 8.98 -4.22 10.52
N GLU A 115 7.71 -4.47 10.17
CA GLU A 115 6.76 -3.39 9.89
C GLU A 115 6.49 -2.58 11.15
N GLU A 116 6.16 -3.25 12.26
CA GLU A 116 5.93 -2.60 13.54
C GLU A 116 7.16 -1.77 13.97
N ALA A 117 8.35 -2.36 13.89
CA ALA A 117 9.59 -1.68 14.23
C ALA A 117 9.80 -0.44 13.35
N LYS A 118 9.55 -0.56 12.02
CA LYS A 118 9.70 0.56 11.09
C LYS A 118 8.66 1.67 11.34
N VAL A 119 7.41 1.31 11.60
CA VAL A 119 6.35 2.27 11.94
C VAL A 119 6.72 3.05 13.21
N LYS A 120 7.19 2.34 14.25
CA LYS A 120 7.64 2.97 15.52
C LYS A 120 8.89 3.84 15.32
N GLU A 121 9.87 3.39 14.54
CA GLU A 121 11.06 4.17 14.16
C GLU A 121 10.68 5.51 13.52
N LEU A 122 9.63 5.50 12.67
CA LEU A 122 9.10 6.70 12.02
C LEU A 122 8.24 7.57 12.97
N GLY A 123 8.07 7.18 14.23
CA GLY A 123 7.30 7.93 15.24
C GLY A 123 5.79 7.85 15.02
N MET A 124 5.30 6.80 14.35
CA MET A 124 3.87 6.47 14.24
C MET A 124 3.49 5.39 15.26
N SER A 125 2.21 5.31 15.60
CA SER A 125 1.66 4.21 16.39
C SER A 125 1.32 3.02 15.50
N TYR A 126 1.55 1.80 15.99
CA TYR A 126 1.23 0.57 15.28
C TYR A 126 0.32 -0.31 16.12
N PHE A 127 -0.72 -0.86 15.47
CA PHE A 127 -1.64 -1.82 16.07
C PHE A 127 -1.87 -2.97 15.11
N ASN A 128 -1.99 -4.18 15.64
CA ASN A 128 -2.35 -5.37 14.87
C ASN A 128 -3.61 -6.01 15.47
N ILE A 129 -4.62 -6.22 14.63
CA ILE A 129 -5.78 -7.06 14.90
C ILE A 129 -5.65 -8.26 13.96
N PRO A 130 -5.30 -9.45 14.46
CA PRO A 130 -4.90 -10.58 13.61
C PRO A 130 -6.11 -11.33 13.02
N VAL A 131 -6.82 -10.72 12.10
CA VAL A 131 -8.03 -11.28 11.46
C VAL A 131 -7.69 -12.44 10.53
N ASP A 132 -8.24 -13.63 10.79
CA ASP A 132 -8.26 -14.72 9.80
C ASP A 132 -9.32 -14.45 8.73
N SER A 133 -8.89 -14.32 7.48
CA SER A 133 -9.82 -14.05 6.37
C SER A 133 -10.79 -15.19 6.05
N HIS A 134 -10.50 -16.41 6.49
CA HIS A 134 -11.34 -17.60 6.28
C HIS A 134 -12.29 -17.86 7.47
N ALA A 135 -11.92 -17.41 8.65
CA ALA A 135 -12.67 -17.58 9.88
C ALA A 135 -12.59 -16.29 10.73
N PRO A 136 -13.14 -15.17 10.25
CA PRO A 136 -13.13 -13.92 11.01
C PRO A 136 -13.97 -14.04 12.27
N ASP A 137 -13.47 -13.49 13.38
CA ASP A 137 -14.13 -13.55 14.69
C ASP A 137 -14.91 -12.25 14.98
N GLU A 138 -15.98 -12.37 15.75
CA GLU A 138 -16.72 -11.21 16.25
C GLU A 138 -15.88 -10.34 17.20
N LEU A 139 -14.97 -10.94 17.96
CA LEU A 139 -14.05 -10.22 18.84
C LEU A 139 -13.11 -9.32 18.02
N ASP A 140 -12.65 -9.79 16.86
CA ASP A 140 -11.85 -8.96 15.95
C ASP A 140 -12.62 -7.70 15.50
N ALA A 141 -13.93 -7.86 15.26
CA ALA A 141 -14.80 -6.75 14.87
C ALA A 141 -15.06 -5.78 16.05
N ASP A 142 -15.27 -6.29 17.25
CA ASP A 142 -15.40 -5.47 18.46
C ASP A 142 -14.10 -4.69 18.72
N ASP A 143 -12.93 -5.34 18.63
CA ASP A 143 -11.62 -4.71 18.81
C ASP A 143 -11.34 -3.65 17.71
N PHE A 144 -11.70 -3.94 16.46
CA PHE A 144 -11.57 -2.99 15.37
C PHE A 144 -12.40 -1.73 15.58
N LEU A 145 -13.66 -1.88 15.99
CA LEU A 145 -14.53 -0.75 16.29
C LEU A 145 -13.98 0.10 17.42
N LYS A 146 -13.59 -0.54 18.53
CA LYS A 146 -13.00 0.15 19.68
C LYS A 146 -11.70 0.86 19.30
N LEU A 147 -10.79 0.16 18.64
CA LEU A 147 -9.50 0.73 18.24
C LEU A 147 -9.67 1.93 17.30
N THR A 148 -10.53 1.82 16.30
CA THR A 148 -10.77 2.93 15.36
C THR A 148 -11.49 4.11 16.03
N ASP A 149 -12.40 3.88 16.98
CA ASP A 149 -13.04 4.94 17.77
C ASP A 149 -12.03 5.74 18.63
N GLU A 150 -10.98 5.05 19.12
CA GLU A 150 -9.89 5.67 19.90
C GLU A 150 -8.87 6.38 18.98
N GLN A 151 -8.39 5.68 17.96
CA GLN A 151 -7.24 6.16 17.19
C GLN A 151 -7.57 7.29 16.22
N LEU A 152 -8.79 7.38 15.73
CA LEU A 152 -9.23 8.51 14.90
C LEU A 152 -9.22 9.85 15.65
N LYS A 153 -9.19 9.84 16.97
CA LYS A 153 -9.00 11.04 17.81
C LYS A 153 -7.54 11.51 17.84
N ASN A 154 -6.61 10.60 17.55
CA ASN A 154 -5.17 10.87 17.60
C ASN A 154 -4.60 11.38 16.26
N GLY A 155 -5.39 11.33 15.19
CA GLY A 155 -5.03 11.82 13.86
C GLY A 155 -5.29 10.81 12.73
N PRO A 156 -4.79 11.09 11.52
CA PRO A 156 -5.03 10.25 10.36
C PRO A 156 -4.47 8.85 10.53
N VAL A 157 -5.28 7.85 10.14
CA VAL A 157 -4.95 6.42 10.22
C VAL A 157 -4.77 5.82 8.83
N PHE A 158 -3.82 4.88 8.70
CA PHE A 158 -3.72 3.97 7.57
C PHE A 158 -4.09 2.56 8.04
N ILE A 159 -5.12 1.98 7.43
CA ILE A 159 -5.62 0.64 7.76
C ILE A 159 -5.32 -0.28 6.58
N HIS A 160 -4.66 -1.40 6.85
CA HIS A 160 -4.31 -2.32 5.79
C HIS A 160 -4.46 -3.80 6.18
N CYS A 161 -4.43 -4.64 5.17
CA CYS A 161 -4.18 -6.07 5.29
C CYS A 161 -3.27 -6.52 4.12
N THR A 162 -3.41 -7.71 3.57
CA THR A 162 -2.61 -8.14 2.39
C THR A 162 -3.05 -7.41 1.12
N ALA A 163 -4.37 -7.36 0.85
CA ALA A 163 -4.95 -6.78 -0.37
C ALA A 163 -6.21 -5.93 -0.11
N ALA A 164 -6.34 -5.34 1.07
CA ALA A 164 -7.45 -4.50 1.52
C ALA A 164 -8.83 -5.21 1.64
N ILE A 165 -8.94 -6.51 1.39
CA ILE A 165 -10.22 -7.23 1.43
C ILE A 165 -10.83 -7.20 2.85
N ARG A 166 -10.05 -7.56 3.88
CA ARG A 166 -10.47 -7.49 5.30
C ARG A 166 -10.79 -6.07 5.72
N VAL A 167 -9.97 -5.11 5.25
CA VAL A 167 -10.21 -3.68 5.52
C VAL A 167 -11.60 -3.27 5.04
N GLY A 168 -11.99 -3.66 3.82
CA GLY A 168 -13.31 -3.38 3.27
C GLY A 168 -14.44 -3.90 4.17
N ALA A 169 -14.37 -5.18 4.60
CA ALA A 169 -15.39 -5.80 5.44
C ALA A 169 -15.52 -5.12 6.82
N PHE A 170 -14.39 -4.90 7.48
CA PHE A 170 -14.37 -4.30 8.82
C PHE A 170 -14.74 -2.81 8.80
N TRP A 171 -14.34 -2.11 7.76
CA TRP A 171 -14.74 -0.71 7.56
C TRP A 171 -16.23 -0.59 7.24
N MET A 172 -16.83 -1.51 6.48
CA MET A 172 -18.26 -1.62 6.27
C MET A 172 -19.03 -1.76 7.59
N ILE A 173 -18.56 -2.64 8.48
CA ILE A 173 -19.15 -2.79 9.83
C ILE A 173 -19.13 -1.45 10.57
N ARG A 174 -18.01 -0.75 10.55
CA ARG A 174 -17.87 0.57 11.18
C ARG A 174 -18.83 1.60 10.57
N ARG A 175 -18.92 1.68 9.24
CA ARG A 175 -19.82 2.62 8.57
C ARG A 175 -21.28 2.44 8.99
N VAL A 176 -21.71 1.19 9.14
CA VAL A 176 -23.09 0.91 9.54
C VAL A 176 -23.32 1.15 11.03
N LEU A 177 -22.42 0.67 11.90
CA LEU A 177 -22.64 0.67 13.36
C LEU A 177 -22.20 1.95 14.07
N ARG A 178 -21.30 2.75 13.49
CA ARG A 178 -20.78 3.99 14.08
C ARG A 178 -21.20 5.24 13.31
N ASP A 179 -21.16 5.15 11.97
CA ASP A 179 -21.42 6.32 11.13
C ASP A 179 -22.89 6.37 10.65
N GLY A 180 -23.70 5.36 11.00
CA GLY A 180 -25.14 5.31 10.70
C GLY A 180 -25.49 5.14 9.23
N TRP A 181 -24.56 4.62 8.42
CA TRP A 181 -24.81 4.40 7.00
C TRP A 181 -25.79 3.22 6.80
N ASP A 182 -26.57 3.30 5.71
CA ASP A 182 -27.28 2.13 5.23
C ASP A 182 -26.30 1.06 4.72
N TYR A 183 -26.78 -0.19 4.69
CA TYR A 183 -25.99 -1.34 4.33
C TYR A 183 -25.44 -1.25 2.91
N ASP A 184 -26.28 -0.88 1.94
CA ASP A 184 -25.89 -0.90 0.52
C ASP A 184 -24.84 0.16 0.22
N LYS A 185 -24.96 1.33 0.82
CA LYS A 185 -23.95 2.39 0.73
C LYS A 185 -22.61 1.94 1.34
N ALA A 186 -22.65 1.30 2.50
CA ALA A 186 -21.44 0.82 3.17
C ALA A 186 -20.80 -0.32 2.38
N LEU A 187 -21.59 -1.22 1.78
CA LEU A 187 -21.09 -2.29 0.91
C LEU A 187 -20.45 -1.74 -0.37
N ALA A 188 -21.03 -0.72 -0.97
CA ALA A 188 -20.46 -0.07 -2.15
C ALA A 188 -19.08 0.56 -1.84
N GLU A 189 -18.92 1.23 -0.70
CA GLU A 189 -17.61 1.74 -0.25
C GLU A 189 -16.64 0.60 0.04
N ALA A 190 -17.07 -0.46 0.72
CA ALA A 190 -16.25 -1.63 1.04
C ALA A 190 -15.68 -2.30 -0.23
N ASN A 191 -16.48 -2.42 -1.28
CA ASN A 191 -16.03 -2.94 -2.57
C ASN A 191 -14.99 -2.02 -3.24
N ARG A 192 -15.12 -0.71 -3.10
CA ARG A 192 -14.11 0.24 -3.57
C ARG A 192 -12.80 0.13 -2.80
N ILE A 193 -12.86 -0.19 -1.49
CA ILE A 193 -11.68 -0.43 -0.66
C ILE A 193 -10.94 -1.69 -1.11
N GLY A 194 -11.67 -2.73 -1.50
CA GLY A 194 -11.07 -3.97 -1.96
C GLY A 194 -11.81 -5.24 -1.52
N LEU A 195 -13.00 -5.14 -0.90
CA LEU A 195 -13.78 -6.31 -0.51
C LEU A 195 -14.19 -7.17 -1.73
N ASN A 196 -14.47 -6.50 -2.88
CA ASN A 196 -14.72 -7.14 -4.18
C ASN A 196 -15.71 -8.32 -4.12
N ASN A 197 -16.78 -8.15 -3.35
CA ASN A 197 -17.79 -9.18 -3.12
C ASN A 197 -17.24 -10.52 -2.57
N HIS A 198 -16.19 -10.48 -1.78
CA HIS A 198 -15.65 -11.68 -1.12
C HIS A 198 -16.72 -12.32 -0.21
N ALA A 199 -17.28 -13.45 -0.65
CA ALA A 199 -18.50 -14.03 -0.08
C ALA A 199 -18.41 -14.23 1.43
N GLY A 200 -17.34 -14.86 1.94
CA GLY A 200 -17.19 -15.16 3.37
C GLY A 200 -17.12 -13.90 4.25
N LEU A 201 -16.29 -12.93 3.88
CA LEU A 201 -16.16 -11.69 4.65
C LEU A 201 -17.39 -10.79 4.53
N THR A 202 -18.07 -10.80 3.38
CA THR A 202 -19.34 -10.08 3.20
C THR A 202 -20.45 -10.68 4.08
N ALA A 203 -20.55 -12.02 4.13
CA ALA A 203 -21.51 -12.71 4.97
C ALA A 203 -21.24 -12.42 6.45
N PHE A 204 -19.99 -12.58 6.90
CA PHE A 204 -19.57 -12.24 8.26
C PHE A 204 -19.95 -10.81 8.66
N ALA A 205 -19.61 -9.83 7.84
CA ALA A 205 -19.91 -8.43 8.12
C ALA A 205 -21.43 -8.19 8.24
N LYS A 206 -22.21 -8.81 7.35
CA LYS A 206 -23.68 -8.72 7.38
C LYS A 206 -24.26 -9.31 8.66
N GLU A 207 -23.88 -10.54 8.99
CA GLU A 207 -24.36 -11.24 10.19
C GLU A 207 -23.99 -10.48 11.47
N TYR A 208 -22.76 -10.00 11.56
CA TYR A 208 -22.30 -9.20 12.70
C TYR A 208 -23.11 -7.90 12.83
N ILE A 209 -23.34 -7.16 11.73
CA ILE A 209 -24.15 -5.93 11.73
C ILE A 209 -25.58 -6.21 12.19
N GLU A 210 -26.22 -7.26 11.64
CA GLU A 210 -27.59 -7.65 12.01
C GLU A 210 -27.72 -8.02 13.48
N LYS A 211 -26.72 -8.73 14.03
CA LYS A 211 -26.66 -9.10 15.43
C LYS A 211 -26.55 -7.89 16.36
N LYS A 212 -25.72 -6.91 16.01
CA LYS A 212 -25.46 -5.73 16.86
C LYS A 212 -26.54 -4.64 16.73
N LYS A 213 -27.44 -4.73 15.74
CA LYS A 213 -28.61 -3.82 15.59
C LYS A 213 -29.85 -4.26 16.35
N LYS A 214 -29.89 -5.52 16.83
CA LYS A 214 -30.98 -6.05 17.66
C LYS A 214 -30.83 -5.63 19.11
#